data_2a3d005f22f03350b9a6e62bc3bc9497
#
_entry.id   2a3d005f22f03350b9a6e62bc3bc9497
#
_cell.length_a   1.000
_cell.length_b   1.000
_cell.length_c   1.000
_cell.angle_alpha   90.00
_cell.angle_beta   90.00
_cell.angle_gamma   90.00
#
_symmetry.space_group_name_H-M   'P 1'
#
loop_
_entity.id
_entity.type
_entity.pdbx_description
1 polymer ?
#
loop_
_entity_poly.entity_id
_entity_poly.type
_entity_poly.pdbx_seq_one_letter_code
_entity_poly.pdbx_strand_id
1 'polypeptide(L)'
;MSMKRLIIALMAIMPLASMAQNTWEMPEKTEDGKVINPDQKYLVGAVPVVDGRVVFTKELEAKGKSAQQIFDIVKAYMQKMTKEPNQFEQSRITFEDTASHTICGSYQEWLVFKDKALVLDRTRFMYNLLAKCEDGKATLTITRIYYLYDEERQPQNYRAEEWITDEYGLKKNKQKLSRVTGKFRRKTIDRKDYIFNKIETLLNKQP
;
A
#
# COMPACT_ATOMS: atom_id res chain seq x y z
N MET A 1 -18.93 13.67 64.60
CA MET A 1 -18.27 12.56 63.89
C MET A 1 -18.36 12.81 62.41
N SER A 2 -17.24 13.16 61.80
CA SER A 2 -17.19 13.56 60.39
C SER A 2 -16.85 12.33 59.56
N MET A 3 -17.79 11.94 58.65
CA MET A 3 -17.53 10.89 57.71
C MET A 3 -16.76 11.47 56.54
N LYS A 4 -15.47 11.16 56.44
CA LYS A 4 -14.63 11.46 55.31
C LYS A 4 -15.08 10.67 54.10
N ARG A 5 -15.65 11.37 53.09
CA ARG A 5 -15.97 10.80 51.78
C ARG A 5 -14.67 10.53 51.03
N LEU A 6 -14.32 9.27 50.88
CA LEU A 6 -13.23 8.80 50.06
C LEU A 6 -13.68 8.85 48.59
N ILE A 7 -13.28 9.87 47.87
CA ILE A 7 -13.47 9.95 46.41
C ILE A 7 -12.36 9.10 45.78
N ILE A 8 -12.70 7.87 45.39
CA ILE A 8 -11.83 7.07 44.51
C ILE A 8 -11.96 7.63 43.09
N ALA A 9 -10.96 8.39 42.69
CA ALA A 9 -10.82 8.78 41.29
C ALA A 9 -10.45 7.50 40.50
N LEU A 10 -11.45 6.89 39.86
CA LEU A 10 -11.26 5.84 38.89
C LEU A 10 -10.62 6.49 37.65
N MET A 11 -9.30 6.51 37.57
CA MET A 11 -8.60 6.80 36.33
C MET A 11 -8.98 5.72 35.34
N ALA A 12 -9.88 6.05 34.43
CA ALA A 12 -10.13 5.26 33.24
C ALA A 12 -8.82 5.28 32.42
N ILE A 13 -8.02 4.24 32.59
CA ILE A 13 -6.92 3.93 31.65
C ILE A 13 -7.66 3.52 30.37
N MET A 14 -7.89 4.50 29.47
CA MET A 14 -8.19 4.18 28.08
C MET A 14 -6.98 3.42 27.54
N PRO A 15 -7.12 2.16 27.11
CA PRO A 15 -6.08 1.55 26.33
C PRO A 15 -5.92 2.45 25.10
N LEU A 16 -4.75 3.05 24.94
CA LEU A 16 -4.27 3.52 23.66
C LEU A 16 -4.23 2.27 22.77
N ALA A 17 -5.37 1.95 22.15
CA ALA A 17 -5.42 1.02 21.06
C ALA A 17 -4.50 1.63 20.00
N SER A 18 -3.25 1.18 19.96
CA SER A 18 -2.38 1.40 18.82
C SER A 18 -3.12 0.77 17.65
N MET A 19 -3.82 1.61 16.90
CA MET A 19 -4.46 1.23 15.67
C MET A 19 -3.35 0.95 14.67
N ALA A 20 -2.82 -0.27 14.70
CA ALA A 20 -1.99 -0.79 13.63
C ALA A 20 -2.88 -1.12 12.40
N GLN A 21 -3.87 -0.28 12.18
CA GLN A 21 -4.59 -0.24 10.93
C GLN A 21 -3.68 0.42 9.90
N ASN A 22 -3.64 -0.17 8.71
CA ASN A 22 -3.03 0.49 7.58
C ASN A 22 -3.69 1.87 7.44
N THR A 23 -3.00 2.95 7.76
CA THR A 23 -3.52 4.33 7.78
C THR A 23 -4.01 4.81 6.42
N TRP A 24 -3.75 4.04 5.37
CA TRP A 24 -4.13 4.27 3.98
C TRP A 24 -5.40 3.51 3.54
N GLU A 25 -5.98 2.64 4.40
CA GLU A 25 -7.23 1.95 4.07
C GLU A 25 -8.43 2.84 4.28
N MET A 26 -9.03 3.28 3.18
CA MET A 26 -10.34 3.94 3.18
C MET A 26 -11.37 3.00 2.54
N PRO A 27 -12.52 2.75 3.20
CA PRO A 27 -13.59 2.01 2.55
C PRO A 27 -14.13 2.82 1.36
N GLU A 28 -14.11 2.21 0.17
CA GLU A 28 -14.72 2.81 -1.00
C GLU A 28 -16.25 2.86 -0.80
N LYS A 29 -16.79 4.06 -0.72
CA LYS A 29 -18.24 4.31 -0.78
C LYS A 29 -18.58 4.70 -2.22
N THR A 30 -19.56 4.01 -2.80
CA THR A 30 -20.18 4.45 -4.06
C THR A 30 -21.09 5.65 -3.80
N GLU A 31 -21.24 6.54 -4.80
CA GLU A 31 -22.11 7.73 -4.70
C GLU A 31 -23.55 7.37 -4.34
N ASP A 32 -24.01 6.14 -4.63
CA ASP A 32 -25.39 5.69 -4.37
C ASP A 32 -25.54 4.79 -3.12
N GLY A 33 -24.51 4.64 -2.30
CA GLY A 33 -24.59 3.81 -1.09
C GLY A 33 -24.78 2.30 -1.31
N LYS A 34 -24.80 1.83 -2.57
CA LYS A 34 -24.87 0.40 -2.91
C LYS A 34 -23.49 -0.21 -2.85
N VAL A 35 -23.33 -1.22 -2.01
CA VAL A 35 -22.12 -2.06 -1.97
C VAL A 35 -22.08 -2.88 -3.25
N ILE A 36 -21.36 -2.40 -4.26
CA ILE A 36 -20.89 -3.25 -5.37
C ILE A 36 -20.08 -4.36 -4.73
N ASN A 37 -20.15 -5.59 -5.27
CA ASN A 37 -19.35 -6.71 -4.74
C ASN A 37 -17.97 -6.19 -4.29
N PRO A 38 -17.68 -6.15 -2.98
CA PRO A 38 -16.48 -5.47 -2.46
C PRO A 38 -15.19 -6.11 -2.98
N ASP A 39 -15.28 -7.29 -3.59
CA ASP A 39 -14.16 -8.00 -4.18
C ASP A 39 -13.98 -7.73 -5.68
N GLN A 40 -14.90 -7.04 -6.36
CA GLN A 40 -14.88 -6.89 -7.82
C GLN A 40 -13.55 -6.34 -8.34
N LYS A 41 -13.01 -5.32 -7.71
CA LYS A 41 -11.74 -4.69 -8.12
C LYS A 41 -10.51 -5.59 -7.93
N TYR A 42 -10.65 -6.71 -7.21
CA TYR A 42 -9.56 -7.65 -6.97
C TYR A 42 -9.64 -8.92 -7.82
N LEU A 43 -10.65 -9.04 -8.69
CA LEU A 43 -10.85 -10.25 -9.49
C LEU A 43 -9.96 -10.28 -10.73
N VAL A 44 -10.35 -11.08 -11.71
CA VAL A 44 -9.59 -11.37 -12.93
C VAL A 44 -9.04 -10.09 -13.59
N GLY A 45 -7.75 -10.11 -13.94
CA GLY A 45 -7.06 -9.00 -14.59
C GLY A 45 -6.55 -7.92 -13.64
N ALA A 46 -6.89 -7.96 -12.33
CA ALA A 46 -6.45 -6.94 -11.37
C ALA A 46 -4.94 -7.00 -11.04
N VAL A 47 -4.27 -8.10 -11.36
CA VAL A 47 -2.81 -8.29 -11.18
C VAL A 47 -2.17 -8.60 -12.52
N PRO A 48 -1.68 -7.57 -13.25
CA PRO A 48 -1.03 -7.76 -14.54
C PRO A 48 0.30 -8.51 -14.41
N VAL A 49 0.56 -9.39 -15.38
CA VAL A 49 1.83 -10.09 -15.50
C VAL A 49 2.46 -9.72 -16.85
N VAL A 50 3.66 -9.16 -16.82
CA VAL A 50 4.44 -8.78 -18.00
C VAL A 50 5.77 -9.50 -17.93
N ASP A 51 6.13 -10.24 -18.96
CA ASP A 51 7.36 -11.04 -19.03
C ASP A 51 7.61 -11.90 -17.78
N GLY A 52 6.53 -12.56 -17.29
CA GLY A 52 6.57 -13.44 -16.12
C GLY A 52 6.71 -12.72 -14.77
N ARG A 53 6.53 -11.39 -14.72
CA ARG A 53 6.60 -10.59 -13.49
C ARG A 53 5.30 -9.84 -13.25
N VAL A 54 4.93 -9.71 -12.00
CA VAL A 54 3.83 -8.82 -11.60
C VAL A 54 4.32 -7.37 -11.73
N VAL A 55 3.62 -6.60 -12.58
CA VAL A 55 3.95 -5.20 -12.87
C VAL A 55 2.67 -4.37 -12.89
N PHE A 56 2.54 -3.48 -11.93
CA PHE A 56 1.47 -2.48 -11.93
C PHE A 56 2.00 -1.18 -12.51
N THR A 57 1.39 -0.70 -13.59
CA THR A 57 1.77 0.56 -14.22
C THR A 57 0.56 1.48 -14.35
N LYS A 58 0.75 2.77 -14.09
CA LYS A 58 -0.27 3.81 -14.31
C LYS A 58 0.42 5.07 -14.86
N GLU A 59 -0.12 5.62 -15.93
CA GLU A 59 0.22 6.95 -16.40
C GLU A 59 -0.72 7.96 -15.71
N LEU A 60 -0.16 9.02 -15.17
CA LEU A 60 -0.85 10.10 -14.48
C LEU A 60 -0.68 11.40 -15.25
N GLU A 61 -1.76 12.07 -15.56
CA GLU A 61 -1.73 13.41 -16.14
C GLU A 61 -1.34 14.45 -15.07
N ALA A 62 -0.51 15.43 -15.50
CA ALA A 62 -0.08 16.56 -14.69
C ALA A 62 -0.06 17.83 -15.55
N LYS A 63 -1.21 18.18 -16.13
CA LYS A 63 -1.35 19.27 -17.12
C LYS A 63 -0.73 20.57 -16.64
N GLY A 64 0.06 21.20 -17.49
CA GLY A 64 0.70 22.49 -17.23
C GLY A 64 1.95 22.44 -16.36
N LYS A 65 2.42 21.25 -15.95
CA LYS A 65 3.66 21.08 -15.21
C LYS A 65 4.77 20.55 -16.12
N SER A 66 5.99 21.08 -15.95
CA SER A 66 7.18 20.54 -16.60
C SER A 66 7.62 19.22 -15.97
N ALA A 67 8.42 18.43 -16.69
CA ALA A 67 9.03 17.21 -16.21
C ALA A 67 9.76 17.41 -14.86
N GLN A 68 10.50 18.52 -14.71
CA GLN A 68 11.20 18.86 -13.47
C GLN A 68 10.23 19.11 -12.30
N GLN A 69 9.16 19.87 -12.53
CA GLN A 69 8.16 20.12 -11.47
C GLN A 69 7.46 18.83 -11.01
N ILE A 70 7.12 17.96 -11.96
CA ILE A 70 6.53 16.65 -11.69
C ILE A 70 7.52 15.77 -10.91
N PHE A 71 8.77 15.72 -11.35
CA PHE A 71 9.84 14.97 -10.71
C PHE A 71 10.04 15.40 -9.25
N ASP A 72 10.10 16.70 -8.97
CA ASP A 72 10.29 17.23 -7.61
C ASP A 72 9.13 16.85 -6.68
N ILE A 73 7.89 16.91 -7.17
CA ILE A 73 6.70 16.52 -6.42
C ILE A 73 6.73 15.01 -6.10
N VAL A 74 7.00 14.18 -7.12
CA VAL A 74 7.05 12.72 -6.98
C VAL A 74 8.19 12.31 -6.06
N LYS A 75 9.39 12.87 -6.25
CA LYS A 75 10.57 12.64 -5.41
C LYS A 75 10.29 12.96 -3.95
N ALA A 76 9.74 14.14 -3.66
CA ALA A 76 9.41 14.55 -2.29
C ALA A 76 8.44 13.54 -1.62
N TYR A 77 7.45 13.07 -2.35
CA TYR A 77 6.53 12.06 -1.84
C TYR A 77 7.22 10.70 -1.64
N MET A 78 8.00 10.22 -2.59
CA MET A 78 8.74 8.96 -2.49
C MET A 78 9.73 8.96 -1.32
N GLN A 79 10.42 10.08 -1.08
CA GLN A 79 11.28 10.27 0.09
C GLN A 79 10.48 10.27 1.40
N LYS A 80 9.31 10.92 1.43
CA LYS A 80 8.43 10.89 2.59
C LYS A 80 7.94 9.48 2.91
N MET A 81 7.60 8.70 1.90
CA MET A 81 7.16 7.31 2.07
C MET A 81 8.17 6.46 2.82
N THR A 82 9.49 6.66 2.63
CA THR A 82 10.51 5.88 3.34
C THR A 82 10.49 6.08 4.86
N LYS A 83 9.78 7.10 5.35
CA LYS A 83 9.68 7.47 6.77
C LYS A 83 8.28 7.27 7.36
N GLU A 84 7.37 6.64 6.60
CA GLU A 84 6.04 6.29 7.13
C GLU A 84 6.17 5.28 8.29
N PRO A 85 5.27 5.30 9.29
CA PRO A 85 5.39 4.48 10.50
C PRO A 85 5.48 2.96 10.25
N ASN A 86 4.92 2.48 9.13
CA ASN A 86 4.94 1.07 8.76
C ASN A 86 6.18 0.66 7.95
N GLN A 87 7.04 1.61 7.58
CA GLN A 87 8.25 1.37 6.80
C GLN A 87 9.38 0.83 7.67
N PHE A 88 10.15 -0.08 7.10
CA PHE A 88 11.40 -0.52 7.68
C PHE A 88 12.56 0.42 7.29
N GLU A 89 13.61 0.44 8.08
CA GLU A 89 14.80 1.28 7.87
C GLU A 89 15.50 1.02 6.51
N GLN A 90 15.29 -0.18 5.93
CA GLN A 90 15.82 -0.54 4.62
C GLN A 90 15.13 0.19 3.46
N SER A 91 13.98 0.83 3.72
CA SER A 91 13.25 1.59 2.70
C SER A 91 14.05 2.83 2.32
N ARG A 92 14.38 2.97 1.04
CA ARG A 92 15.22 4.06 0.54
C ARG A 92 15.03 4.33 -0.94
N ILE A 93 15.41 5.51 -1.38
CA ILE A 93 15.62 5.79 -2.79
C ILE A 93 16.88 5.05 -3.25
N THR A 94 16.77 4.26 -4.30
CA THR A 94 17.85 3.41 -4.82
C THR A 94 18.45 3.92 -6.12
N PHE A 95 17.71 4.77 -6.83
CA PHE A 95 18.16 5.40 -8.07
C PHE A 95 17.47 6.75 -8.23
N GLU A 96 18.23 7.73 -8.69
CA GLU A 96 17.75 9.07 -9.02
C GLU A 96 18.58 9.61 -10.19
N ASP A 97 17.90 9.98 -11.26
CA ASP A 97 18.49 10.65 -12.41
C ASP A 97 17.67 11.90 -12.76
N THR A 98 18.23 13.04 -12.44
CA THR A 98 17.61 14.35 -12.69
C THR A 98 17.61 14.72 -14.17
N ALA A 99 18.53 14.18 -14.98
CA ALA A 99 18.58 14.46 -16.41
C ALA A 99 17.43 13.76 -17.17
N SER A 100 17.12 12.54 -16.82
CA SER A 100 15.98 11.79 -17.39
C SER A 100 14.70 11.89 -16.56
N HIS A 101 14.71 12.66 -15.46
CA HIS A 101 13.61 12.80 -14.51
C HIS A 101 13.05 11.43 -14.06
N THR A 102 13.97 10.51 -13.75
CA THR A 102 13.63 9.13 -13.35
C THR A 102 14.08 8.87 -11.92
N ILE A 103 13.21 8.30 -11.12
CA ILE A 103 13.49 7.94 -9.71
C ILE A 103 12.95 6.56 -9.38
N CYS A 104 13.74 5.79 -8.62
CA CYS A 104 13.31 4.47 -8.11
C CYS A 104 13.56 4.40 -6.60
N GLY A 105 12.57 3.90 -5.87
CA GLY A 105 12.67 3.56 -4.46
C GLY A 105 12.44 2.07 -4.24
N SER A 106 13.17 1.50 -3.29
CA SER A 106 12.91 0.17 -2.74
C SER A 106 12.28 0.33 -1.36
N TYR A 107 11.13 -0.29 -1.18
CA TYR A 107 10.31 -0.15 0.02
C TYR A 107 10.13 -1.50 0.70
N GLN A 108 10.13 -1.48 2.02
CA GLN A 108 9.80 -2.60 2.87
C GLN A 108 8.88 -2.10 3.97
N GLU A 109 7.66 -2.61 4.04
CA GLU A 109 6.66 -2.14 5.00
C GLU A 109 5.79 -3.28 5.54
N TRP A 110 5.19 -3.06 6.71
CA TRP A 110 4.17 -3.96 7.21
C TRP A 110 2.88 -3.84 6.41
N LEU A 111 2.43 -4.96 5.86
CA LEU A 111 1.10 -5.11 5.28
C LEU A 111 0.24 -5.90 6.26
N VAL A 112 -0.64 -5.19 6.97
CA VAL A 112 -1.44 -5.78 8.05
C VAL A 112 -2.75 -6.33 7.48
N PHE A 113 -3.00 -7.62 7.69
CA PHE A 113 -4.24 -8.29 7.29
C PHE A 113 -5.29 -8.26 8.39
N LYS A 114 -4.85 -8.40 9.64
CA LYS A 114 -5.71 -8.41 10.81
C LYS A 114 -4.93 -7.92 12.02
N ASP A 115 -5.53 -6.98 12.72
CA ASP A 115 -5.07 -6.53 14.03
C ASP A 115 -6.25 -6.52 14.98
N LYS A 116 -6.28 -7.49 15.87
CA LYS A 116 -7.30 -7.64 16.93
C LYS A 116 -6.60 -8.13 18.19
N ALA A 117 -7.26 -7.94 19.35
CA ALA A 117 -6.75 -8.45 20.60
C ALA A 117 -6.31 -9.92 20.45
N LEU A 118 -5.03 -10.22 20.73
CA LEU A 118 -4.39 -11.53 20.66
C LEU A 118 -4.20 -12.12 19.24
N VAL A 119 -4.50 -11.40 18.17
CA VAL A 119 -4.32 -11.88 16.79
C VAL A 119 -3.73 -10.77 15.92
N LEU A 120 -2.44 -10.85 15.67
CA LEU A 120 -1.75 -10.02 14.67
C LEU A 120 -1.41 -10.90 13.47
N ASP A 121 -1.98 -10.57 12.29
CA ASP A 121 -1.70 -11.22 11.03
C ASP A 121 -1.18 -10.18 10.05
N ARG A 122 0.11 -10.26 9.71
CA ARG A 122 0.81 -9.29 8.86
C ARG A 122 1.91 -9.97 8.07
N THR A 123 2.40 -9.29 7.06
CA THR A 123 3.58 -9.70 6.29
C THR A 123 4.49 -8.50 6.06
N ARG A 124 5.78 -8.71 5.97
CA ARG A 124 6.68 -7.72 5.39
C ARG A 124 6.46 -7.74 3.88
N PHE A 125 6.09 -6.59 3.35
CA PHE A 125 5.81 -6.35 1.95
C PHE A 125 6.95 -5.56 1.33
N MET A 126 7.59 -6.13 0.32
CA MET A 126 8.75 -5.55 -0.35
C MET A 126 8.41 -5.30 -1.81
N TYR A 127 8.76 -4.12 -2.31
CA TYR A 127 8.53 -3.75 -3.70
C TYR A 127 9.43 -2.61 -4.14
N ASN A 128 9.54 -2.43 -5.45
CA ASN A 128 10.15 -1.24 -6.06
C ASN A 128 9.05 -0.36 -6.65
N LEU A 129 9.16 0.95 -6.43
CA LEU A 129 8.37 1.99 -7.09
C LEU A 129 9.31 2.78 -7.99
N LEU A 130 9.07 2.73 -9.31
CA LEU A 130 9.73 3.52 -10.33
C LEU A 130 8.78 4.62 -10.79
N ALA A 131 9.29 5.83 -10.94
CA ALA A 131 8.59 6.93 -11.58
C ALA A 131 9.46 7.53 -12.69
N LYS A 132 8.87 7.71 -13.86
CA LYS A 132 9.44 8.46 -14.99
C LYS A 132 8.54 9.67 -15.24
N CYS A 133 9.12 10.86 -15.18
CA CYS A 133 8.41 12.12 -15.30
C CYS A 133 8.75 12.78 -16.64
N GLU A 134 7.71 13.21 -17.35
CA GLU A 134 7.78 13.90 -18.63
C GLU A 134 6.91 15.16 -18.55
N ASP A 135 7.04 16.07 -19.50
CA ASP A 135 6.17 17.26 -19.52
C ASP A 135 4.69 16.84 -19.57
N GLY A 136 3.93 17.31 -18.61
CA GLY A 136 2.49 17.05 -18.51
C GLY A 136 2.08 15.69 -17.98
N LYS A 137 3.02 14.76 -17.64
CA LYS A 137 2.67 13.42 -17.16
C LYS A 137 3.76 12.72 -16.35
N ALA A 138 3.34 11.73 -15.56
CA ALA A 138 4.24 10.80 -14.89
C ALA A 138 3.79 9.35 -15.12
N THR A 139 4.73 8.45 -15.41
CA THR A 139 4.49 7.01 -15.46
C THR A 139 5.01 6.37 -14.18
N LEU A 140 4.14 5.75 -13.41
CA LEU A 140 4.47 5.03 -12.19
C LEU A 140 4.45 3.53 -12.43
N THR A 141 5.44 2.82 -11.88
CA THR A 141 5.52 1.36 -11.99
C THR A 141 5.87 0.75 -10.64
N ILE A 142 5.03 -0.18 -10.15
CA ILE A 142 5.34 -1.02 -8.99
C ILE A 142 5.63 -2.43 -9.48
N THR A 143 6.79 -2.96 -9.08
CA THR A 143 7.27 -4.28 -9.48
C THR A 143 8.22 -4.88 -8.44
N ARG A 144 8.75 -6.08 -8.69
CA ARG A 144 9.64 -6.81 -7.77
C ARG A 144 9.00 -6.99 -6.41
N ILE A 145 7.78 -7.51 -6.42
CA ILE A 145 6.95 -7.66 -5.23
C ILE A 145 7.25 -8.99 -4.54
N TYR A 146 7.58 -8.91 -3.25
CA TYR A 146 7.87 -10.05 -2.39
C TYR A 146 7.17 -9.90 -1.04
N TYR A 147 6.94 -11.03 -0.39
CA TYR A 147 6.38 -11.10 0.95
C TYR A 147 7.27 -11.98 1.83
N LEU A 148 7.62 -11.50 3.02
CA LEU A 148 8.16 -12.32 4.08
C LEU A 148 7.06 -12.47 5.15
N TYR A 149 6.45 -13.65 5.17
CA TYR A 149 5.30 -13.96 6.01
C TYR A 149 5.70 -14.85 7.19
N ASP A 150 4.99 -14.70 8.31
CA ASP A 150 5.24 -15.41 9.57
C ASP A 150 6.71 -15.30 10.06
N GLU A 151 7.30 -14.11 9.88
CA GLU A 151 8.71 -13.81 10.09
C GLU A 151 9.20 -14.18 11.50
N GLU A 152 8.32 -14.09 12.51
CA GLU A 152 8.65 -14.29 13.92
C GLU A 152 8.66 -15.78 14.33
N ARG A 153 8.05 -16.68 13.55
CA ARG A 153 7.90 -18.10 13.89
C ARG A 153 8.51 -19.01 12.84
N GLN A 154 7.96 -18.95 11.62
CA GLN A 154 8.36 -19.81 10.53
C GLN A 154 8.41 -18.98 9.23
N PRO A 155 9.49 -18.20 9.03
CA PRO A 155 9.58 -17.25 7.94
C PRO A 155 9.46 -17.94 6.58
N GLN A 156 8.53 -17.44 5.77
CA GLN A 156 8.23 -17.92 4.43
C GLN A 156 8.35 -16.76 3.44
N ASN A 157 9.16 -16.95 2.40
CA ASN A 157 9.30 -16.00 1.31
C ASN A 157 8.39 -16.38 0.15
N TYR A 158 7.56 -15.42 -0.30
CA TYR A 158 6.69 -15.61 -1.45
C TYR A 158 6.94 -14.51 -2.48
N ARG A 159 6.90 -14.88 -3.75
CA ARG A 159 6.92 -13.95 -4.86
C ARG A 159 5.49 -13.65 -5.28
N ALA A 160 5.23 -12.41 -5.69
CA ALA A 160 3.89 -12.02 -6.15
C ALA A 160 3.39 -12.90 -7.31
N GLU A 161 4.31 -13.29 -8.21
CA GLU A 161 4.03 -14.12 -9.37
C GLU A 161 3.42 -15.47 -9.01
N GLU A 162 3.86 -16.04 -7.88
CA GLU A 162 3.46 -17.35 -7.37
C GLU A 162 2.41 -17.25 -6.25
N TRP A 163 1.94 -16.04 -5.93
CA TRP A 163 1.12 -15.82 -4.74
C TRP A 163 -0.18 -15.04 -5.00
N ILE A 164 -0.11 -13.96 -5.81
CA ILE A 164 -1.24 -13.06 -5.97
C ILE A 164 -1.80 -12.96 -7.38
N THR A 165 -1.23 -13.63 -8.38
CA THR A 165 -1.76 -13.64 -9.75
C THR A 165 -3.14 -14.28 -9.83
N ASP A 166 -3.80 -14.20 -10.97
CA ASP A 166 -5.14 -14.78 -11.16
C ASP A 166 -5.19 -16.30 -10.95
N GLU A 167 -4.03 -16.96 -11.07
CA GLU A 167 -3.89 -18.40 -10.83
C GLU A 167 -3.90 -18.73 -9.33
N TYR A 168 -3.17 -17.97 -8.53
CA TYR A 168 -2.93 -18.27 -7.12
C TYR A 168 -3.79 -17.42 -6.16
N GLY A 169 -4.10 -16.18 -6.55
CA GLY A 169 -4.86 -15.22 -5.74
C GLY A 169 -6.36 -15.41 -5.78
N LEU A 170 -6.88 -16.20 -6.76
CA LEU A 170 -8.30 -16.44 -6.96
C LEU A 170 -8.67 -17.92 -6.75
N LYS A 171 -9.95 -18.19 -6.45
CA LYS A 171 -10.49 -19.55 -6.49
C LYS A 171 -10.56 -20.04 -7.94
N LYS A 172 -10.68 -21.38 -8.15
CA LYS A 172 -10.71 -21.99 -9.48
C LYS A 172 -11.74 -21.37 -10.46
N ASN A 173 -12.89 -20.96 -9.95
CA ASN A 173 -13.90 -20.28 -10.76
C ASN A 173 -13.61 -18.80 -11.03
N LYS A 174 -12.53 -18.27 -10.49
CA LYS A 174 -12.03 -16.88 -10.64
C LYS A 174 -13.03 -15.77 -10.23
N GLN A 175 -14.13 -16.13 -9.58
CA GLN A 175 -15.17 -15.19 -9.13
C GLN A 175 -15.01 -14.74 -7.69
N LYS A 176 -14.08 -15.32 -6.95
CA LYS A 176 -13.80 -15.02 -5.53
C LYS A 176 -12.32 -15.11 -5.26
N LEU A 177 -11.88 -14.34 -4.28
CA LEU A 177 -10.52 -14.42 -3.76
C LEU A 177 -10.22 -15.80 -3.15
N SER A 178 -8.99 -16.25 -3.28
CA SER A 178 -8.46 -17.42 -2.58
C SER A 178 -8.53 -17.18 -1.06
N ARG A 179 -8.73 -18.24 -0.29
CA ARG A 179 -8.83 -18.14 1.18
C ARG A 179 -7.51 -17.70 1.83
N VAL A 180 -6.38 -18.15 1.33
CA VAL A 180 -5.06 -17.89 1.91
C VAL A 180 -4.39 -16.69 1.24
N THR A 181 -4.22 -16.77 -0.08
CA THR A 181 -3.47 -15.79 -0.87
C THR A 181 -4.28 -14.55 -1.22
N GLY A 182 -5.60 -14.64 -1.18
CA GLY A 182 -6.50 -13.54 -1.50
C GLY A 182 -6.33 -12.31 -0.61
N LYS A 183 -5.95 -12.48 0.65
CA LYS A 183 -5.65 -11.35 1.55
C LYS A 183 -4.41 -10.57 1.08
N PHE A 184 -3.39 -11.25 0.59
CA PHE A 184 -2.20 -10.62 0.02
C PHE A 184 -2.54 -9.86 -1.26
N ARG A 185 -3.28 -10.50 -2.16
CA ARG A 185 -3.75 -9.87 -3.40
C ARG A 185 -4.52 -8.59 -3.13
N ARG A 186 -5.53 -8.63 -2.24
CA ARG A 186 -6.34 -7.48 -1.85
C ARG A 186 -5.46 -6.33 -1.34
N LYS A 187 -4.67 -6.59 -0.31
CA LYS A 187 -3.85 -5.57 0.34
C LYS A 187 -2.78 -4.97 -0.58
N THR A 188 -2.20 -5.78 -1.46
CA THR A 188 -1.24 -5.29 -2.47
C THR A 188 -1.91 -4.32 -3.44
N ILE A 189 -3.10 -4.68 -3.95
CA ILE A 189 -3.86 -3.80 -4.85
C ILE A 189 -4.26 -2.52 -4.12
N ASP A 190 -4.78 -2.60 -2.90
CA ASP A 190 -5.17 -1.43 -2.11
C ASP A 190 -3.96 -0.51 -1.84
N ARG A 191 -2.80 -1.06 -1.48
CA ARG A 191 -1.59 -0.25 -1.26
C ARG A 191 -1.11 0.41 -2.55
N LYS A 192 -1.09 -0.32 -3.66
CA LYS A 192 -0.76 0.21 -4.98
C LYS A 192 -1.72 1.36 -5.35
N ASP A 193 -3.03 1.15 -5.20
CA ASP A 193 -4.04 2.17 -5.48
C ASP A 193 -3.83 3.43 -4.62
N TYR A 194 -3.57 3.25 -3.33
CA TYR A 194 -3.28 4.36 -2.43
C TYR A 194 -2.08 5.18 -2.89
N ILE A 195 -0.95 4.51 -3.21
CA ILE A 195 0.27 5.19 -3.66
C ILE A 195 0.01 5.98 -4.94
N PHE A 196 -0.59 5.34 -5.95
CA PHE A 196 -0.87 5.96 -7.24
C PHE A 196 -1.84 7.14 -7.11
N ASN A 197 -2.94 6.98 -6.39
CA ASN A 197 -3.93 8.04 -6.19
C ASN A 197 -3.35 9.19 -5.35
N LYS A 198 -2.46 8.89 -4.41
CA LYS A 198 -1.80 9.94 -3.62
C LYS A 198 -0.88 10.80 -4.48
N ILE A 199 -0.09 10.20 -5.35
CA ILE A 199 0.76 10.92 -6.30
C ILE A 199 -0.12 11.74 -7.27
N GLU A 200 -1.17 11.13 -7.84
CA GLU A 200 -2.13 11.80 -8.70
C GLU A 200 -2.74 13.04 -8.05
N THR A 201 -3.16 12.91 -6.79
CA THR A 201 -3.69 14.05 -6.02
C THR A 201 -2.65 15.15 -5.83
N LEU A 202 -1.38 14.79 -5.58
CA LEU A 202 -0.30 15.77 -5.42
C LEU A 202 0.03 16.50 -6.74
N LEU A 203 0.01 15.78 -7.86
CA LEU A 203 0.24 16.34 -9.18
C LEU A 203 -0.87 17.30 -9.61
N ASN A 204 -2.12 17.04 -9.19
CA ASN A 204 -3.29 17.83 -9.56
C ASN A 204 -3.64 18.93 -8.54
N LYS A 205 -2.89 19.08 -7.44
CA LYS A 205 -3.02 20.24 -6.56
C LYS A 205 -2.60 21.49 -7.32
N GLN A 206 -3.51 22.47 -7.35
CA GLN A 206 -3.17 23.83 -7.74
C GLN A 206 -2.20 24.42 -6.69
N PRO A 207 -1.23 25.25 -7.10
CA PRO A 207 -0.33 25.94 -6.20
C PRO A 207 -1.06 26.83 -5.22
#